data_ce61b1d9e06ede9ba1f9fb1066d75195
#
_entry.id   ce61b1d9e06ede9ba1f9fb1066d75195
#
_cell.length_a   1.000
_cell.length_b   1.000
_cell.length_c   1.000
_cell.angle_alpha   90.00
_cell.angle_beta   90.00
_cell.angle_gamma   90.00
#
_symmetry.space_group_name_H-M   'P 1'
#
loop_
_entity.id
_entity.type
_entity.pdbx_description
1 polymer ?
#
loop_
_entity_poly.entity_id
_entity_poly.type
_entity_poly.pdbx_seq_one_letter_code
_entity_poly.pdbx_strand_id
1 'polypeptide(L)'
;MKVLEGKRALVTLTRGMTELSRLVATTYGPNGSKVAVSKNGRVLVTTDGSALAHEVRFRDLHRLGASLVRGASTKVDRASGDGTSTTILLTGALLEAALDHYSPRTWNPVAIARDIQSYLPAVEGLLTDMSCSPDESLLERVAEMASHGDKVVSEHVVNAVIRVGENGTVLIRAGDGVGIEMDHREG
;
A
#
# COMPACT_ATOMS: atom_id res chain seq x y z
N MET A 1 10.41 0.34 -29.94
CA MET A 1 9.82 1.25 -28.94
C MET A 1 8.35 1.50 -29.33
N LYS A 2 7.38 1.27 -28.40
CA LYS A 2 5.96 1.60 -28.64
C LYS A 2 5.65 2.91 -27.93
N VAL A 3 5.13 3.89 -28.64
CA VAL A 3 4.71 5.20 -28.10
C VAL A 3 3.18 5.24 -28.08
N LEU A 4 2.59 5.74 -27.00
CA LEU A 4 1.18 6.01 -26.84
C LEU A 4 0.98 7.50 -26.68
N GLU A 5 -0.02 8.05 -27.35
CA GLU A 5 -0.33 9.47 -27.33
C GLU A 5 -1.81 9.75 -27.06
N GLY A 6 -2.08 10.92 -26.52
CA GLY A 6 -3.41 11.48 -26.34
C GLY A 6 -4.37 10.54 -25.59
N LYS A 7 -5.61 10.48 -26.04
CA LYS A 7 -6.68 9.67 -25.41
C LYS A 7 -6.32 8.20 -25.29
N ARG A 8 -5.59 7.64 -26.26
CA ARG A 8 -5.19 6.23 -26.21
C ARG A 8 -4.19 5.96 -25.08
N ALA A 9 -3.25 6.87 -24.84
CA ALA A 9 -2.35 6.79 -23.71
C ALA A 9 -3.12 6.84 -22.38
N LEU A 10 -4.01 7.82 -22.23
CA LEU A 10 -4.85 7.96 -21.03
C LEU A 10 -5.62 6.66 -20.74
N VAL A 11 -6.40 6.16 -21.68
CA VAL A 11 -7.20 4.95 -21.50
C VAL A 11 -6.34 3.73 -21.13
N THR A 12 -5.21 3.56 -21.81
CA THR A 12 -4.33 2.39 -21.55
C THR A 12 -3.68 2.45 -20.18
N LEU A 13 -3.19 3.62 -19.79
CA LEU A 13 -2.58 3.81 -18.46
C LEU A 13 -3.62 3.61 -17.35
N THR A 14 -4.76 4.27 -17.48
CA THR A 14 -5.85 4.16 -16.51
C THR A 14 -6.26 2.71 -16.32
N ARG A 15 -6.46 1.98 -17.42
CA ARG A 15 -6.86 0.58 -17.35
C ARG A 15 -5.85 -0.27 -16.57
N GLY A 16 -4.56 -0.07 -16.78
CA GLY A 16 -3.54 -0.77 -16.00
C GLY A 16 -3.53 -0.41 -14.51
N MET A 17 -3.84 0.86 -14.19
CA MET A 17 -3.96 1.34 -12.82
C MET A 17 -5.18 0.73 -12.11
N THR A 18 -6.36 0.79 -12.73
CA THR A 18 -7.60 0.28 -12.14
C THR A 18 -7.61 -1.24 -12.05
N GLU A 19 -7.05 -1.95 -13.02
CA GLU A 19 -6.90 -3.41 -12.96
C GLU A 19 -6.04 -3.84 -11.76
N LEU A 20 -4.91 -3.15 -11.50
CA LEU A 20 -4.09 -3.42 -10.32
C LEU A 20 -4.85 -3.12 -9.03
N SER A 21 -5.53 -1.98 -8.96
CA SER A 21 -6.31 -1.58 -7.80
C SER A 21 -7.40 -2.60 -7.46
N ARG A 22 -8.16 -3.07 -8.45
CA ARG A 22 -9.19 -4.10 -8.26
C ARG A 22 -8.63 -5.43 -7.77
N LEU A 23 -7.46 -5.83 -8.25
CA LEU A 23 -6.80 -7.04 -7.76
C LEU A 23 -6.37 -6.89 -6.30
N VAL A 24 -5.75 -5.78 -5.93
CA VAL A 24 -5.34 -5.52 -4.54
C VAL A 24 -6.56 -5.41 -3.61
N ALA A 25 -7.67 -4.84 -4.10
CA ALA A 25 -8.92 -4.75 -3.34
C ALA A 25 -9.43 -6.11 -2.85
N THR A 26 -9.15 -7.19 -3.56
CA THR A 26 -9.58 -8.54 -3.16
C THR A 26 -8.91 -9.04 -1.89
N THR A 27 -7.74 -8.51 -1.54
CA THR A 27 -6.98 -8.88 -0.32
C THR A 27 -7.17 -7.88 0.83
N TYR A 28 -7.89 -6.77 0.59
CA TYR A 28 -7.96 -5.65 1.53
C TYR A 28 -9.08 -5.82 2.57
N GLY A 29 -8.76 -5.44 3.82
CA GLY A 29 -9.71 -5.41 4.92
C GLY A 29 -9.93 -6.77 5.61
N PRO A 30 -10.81 -6.82 6.61
CA PRO A 30 -10.99 -7.99 7.48
C PRO A 30 -11.54 -9.23 6.74
N ASN A 31 -12.20 -9.02 5.61
CA ASN A 31 -12.72 -10.09 4.74
C ASN A 31 -11.84 -10.30 3.49
N GLY A 32 -10.60 -9.84 3.51
CA GLY A 32 -9.66 -10.00 2.42
C GLY A 32 -9.45 -11.46 2.05
N SER A 33 -9.51 -11.77 0.76
CA SER A 33 -9.38 -13.13 0.24
C SER A 33 -7.93 -13.49 -0.02
N LYS A 34 -7.63 -14.79 0.11
CA LYS A 34 -6.35 -15.32 -0.39
C LYS A 34 -6.36 -15.31 -1.92
N VAL A 35 -5.29 -14.80 -2.51
CA VAL A 35 -5.11 -14.74 -3.96
C VAL A 35 -3.94 -15.64 -4.36
N ALA A 36 -4.14 -16.44 -5.40
CA ALA A 36 -3.10 -17.26 -5.98
C ALA A 36 -2.56 -16.62 -7.27
N VAL A 37 -1.27 -16.36 -7.32
CA VAL A 37 -0.58 -15.84 -8.51
C VAL A 37 0.37 -16.89 -9.06
N SER A 38 0.25 -17.19 -10.35
CA SER A 38 1.18 -18.09 -11.02
C SER A 38 2.28 -17.29 -11.74
N LYS A 39 3.52 -17.61 -11.44
CA LYS A 39 4.70 -16.98 -12.03
C LYS A 39 5.79 -18.02 -12.29
N ASN A 40 6.19 -18.20 -13.54
CA ASN A 40 7.27 -19.10 -13.94
C ASN A 40 7.08 -20.53 -13.41
N GLY A 41 5.86 -21.07 -13.45
CA GLY A 41 5.52 -22.41 -12.97
C GLY A 41 5.43 -22.54 -11.44
N ARG A 42 5.64 -21.48 -10.69
CA ARG A 42 5.41 -21.42 -9.23
C ARG A 42 4.09 -20.73 -8.92
N VAL A 43 3.41 -21.21 -7.90
CA VAL A 43 2.18 -20.57 -7.38
C VAL A 43 2.52 -19.89 -6.06
N LEU A 44 2.29 -18.58 -6.01
CA LEU A 44 2.32 -17.80 -4.78
C LEU A 44 0.88 -17.63 -4.31
N VAL A 45 0.58 -18.01 -3.08
CA VAL A 45 -0.70 -17.71 -2.41
C VAL A 45 -0.43 -16.66 -1.35
N THR A 46 -1.13 -15.55 -1.42
CA THR A 46 -0.95 -14.43 -0.49
C THR A 46 -2.26 -13.76 -0.12
N THR A 47 -2.34 -13.20 1.08
CA THR A 47 -3.34 -12.24 1.52
C THR A 47 -2.80 -10.81 1.53
N ASP A 48 -1.49 -10.65 1.34
CA ASP A 48 -0.82 -9.36 1.35
C ASP A 48 -0.97 -8.66 -0.01
N GLY A 49 -1.65 -7.51 0.01
CA GLY A 49 -1.89 -6.69 -1.18
C GLY A 49 -0.61 -6.08 -1.76
N SER A 50 0.40 -5.80 -0.92
CA SER A 50 1.71 -5.31 -1.37
C SER A 50 2.46 -6.38 -2.15
N ALA A 51 2.57 -7.59 -1.59
CA ALA A 51 3.16 -8.73 -2.27
C ALA A 51 2.43 -9.03 -3.59
N LEU A 52 1.09 -9.04 -3.57
CA LEU A 52 0.26 -9.22 -4.76
C LEU A 52 0.57 -8.16 -5.83
N ALA A 53 0.62 -6.89 -5.44
CA ALA A 53 0.90 -5.79 -6.36
C ALA A 53 2.27 -5.92 -7.02
N HIS A 54 3.27 -6.41 -6.31
CA HIS A 54 4.62 -6.59 -6.84
C HIS A 54 4.76 -7.84 -7.74
N GLU A 55 4.02 -8.90 -7.45
CA GLU A 55 4.12 -10.17 -8.18
C GLU A 55 3.28 -10.22 -9.46
N VAL A 56 2.13 -9.54 -9.50
CA VAL A 56 1.27 -9.51 -10.69
C VAL A 56 1.99 -8.85 -11.86
N ARG A 57 1.96 -9.51 -13.02
CA ARG A 57 2.53 -9.00 -14.27
C ARG A 57 1.42 -8.79 -15.29
N PHE A 58 1.24 -7.54 -15.65
CA PHE A 58 0.35 -7.20 -16.77
C PHE A 58 1.06 -7.41 -18.10
N ARG A 59 0.31 -7.94 -19.04
CA ARG A 59 0.76 -8.04 -20.43
C ARG A 59 0.56 -6.68 -21.11
N ASP A 60 1.24 -6.47 -22.22
CA ASP A 60 1.13 -5.27 -23.04
C ASP A 60 1.41 -3.95 -22.31
N LEU A 61 0.73 -2.89 -22.75
CA LEU A 61 0.96 -1.52 -22.30
C LEU A 61 0.25 -1.18 -20.98
N HIS A 62 -0.68 -2.03 -20.50
CA HIS A 62 -1.31 -1.90 -19.18
C HIS A 62 -0.29 -1.93 -18.04
N ARG A 63 0.83 -2.65 -18.24
CA ARG A 63 1.96 -2.65 -17.31
C ARG A 63 2.47 -1.26 -16.95
N LEU A 64 2.36 -0.28 -17.88
CA LEU A 64 2.84 1.08 -17.65
C LEU A 64 1.98 1.78 -16.58
N GLY A 65 0.65 1.67 -16.67
CA GLY A 65 -0.26 2.17 -15.65
C GLY A 65 -0.05 1.51 -14.29
N ALA A 66 0.01 0.18 -14.26
CA ALA A 66 0.31 -0.56 -13.04
C ALA A 66 1.66 -0.15 -12.42
N SER A 67 2.69 0.13 -13.23
CA SER A 67 3.99 0.59 -12.73
C SER A 67 3.93 1.97 -12.08
N LEU A 68 3.10 2.89 -12.57
CA LEU A 68 2.91 4.20 -11.95
C LEU A 68 2.31 4.08 -10.55
N VAL A 69 1.28 3.26 -10.38
CA VAL A 69 0.65 3.04 -9.07
C VAL A 69 1.61 2.34 -8.11
N ARG A 70 2.34 1.32 -8.56
CA ARG A 70 3.39 0.68 -7.76
C ARG A 70 4.46 1.67 -7.31
N GLY A 71 4.88 2.56 -8.22
CA GLY A 71 5.84 3.59 -7.88
C GLY A 71 5.35 4.54 -6.78
N ALA A 72 4.08 4.93 -6.81
CA ALA A 72 3.45 5.72 -5.76
C ALA A 72 3.39 4.95 -4.44
N SER A 73 2.90 3.71 -4.46
CA SER A 73 2.83 2.81 -3.30
C SER A 73 4.20 2.59 -2.66
N THR A 74 5.25 2.33 -3.46
CA THR A 74 6.62 2.17 -2.94
C THR A 74 7.17 3.43 -2.28
N LYS A 75 6.78 4.62 -2.76
CA LYS A 75 7.19 5.88 -2.11
C LYS A 75 6.55 6.05 -0.75
N VAL A 76 5.26 5.71 -0.63
CA VAL A 76 4.54 5.75 0.67
C VAL A 76 5.15 4.75 1.63
N ASP A 77 5.41 3.52 1.20
CA ASP A 77 6.07 2.49 1.99
C ASP A 77 7.42 2.94 2.56
N ARG A 78 8.25 3.54 1.72
CA ARG A 78 9.55 4.08 2.16
C ARG A 78 9.45 5.24 3.14
N ALA A 79 8.36 6.00 3.07
CA ALA A 79 8.17 7.18 3.93
C ALA A 79 7.54 6.83 5.27
N SER A 80 6.61 5.87 5.31
CA SER A 80 5.80 5.54 6.49
C SER A 80 5.87 4.07 6.92
N GLY A 81 6.46 3.19 6.13
CA GLY A 81 6.54 1.75 6.44
C GLY A 81 5.22 0.99 6.26
N ASP A 82 4.16 1.66 5.83
CA ASP A 82 2.83 1.08 5.62
C ASP A 82 2.04 1.88 4.57
N GLY A 83 0.76 1.50 4.36
CA GLY A 83 -0.16 2.21 3.46
C GLY A 83 -0.02 1.84 1.98
N THR A 84 0.74 0.80 1.64
CA THR A 84 0.96 0.36 0.25
C THR A 84 -0.34 0.01 -0.45
N SER A 85 -1.14 -0.89 0.12
CA SER A 85 -2.44 -1.32 -0.42
C SER A 85 -3.44 -0.17 -0.47
N THR A 86 -3.52 0.64 0.58
CA THR A 86 -4.39 1.81 0.67
C THR A 86 -4.07 2.82 -0.44
N THR A 87 -2.79 3.09 -0.69
CA THR A 87 -2.35 3.97 -1.79
C THR A 87 -2.81 3.47 -3.15
N ILE A 88 -2.69 2.17 -3.40
CA ILE A 88 -3.12 1.56 -4.66
C ILE A 88 -4.64 1.69 -4.83
N LEU A 89 -5.41 1.41 -3.79
CA LEU A 89 -6.87 1.49 -3.81
C LEU A 89 -7.38 2.91 -4.00
N LEU A 90 -6.86 3.87 -3.23
CA LEU A 90 -7.23 5.28 -3.34
C LEU A 90 -6.88 5.85 -4.71
N THR A 91 -5.70 5.51 -5.25
CA THR A 91 -5.31 5.93 -6.61
C THR A 91 -6.28 5.40 -7.65
N GLY A 92 -6.68 4.13 -7.55
CA GLY A 92 -7.66 3.53 -8.45
C GLY A 92 -9.04 4.20 -8.35
N ALA A 93 -9.53 4.41 -7.13
CA ALA A 93 -10.84 5.03 -6.88
C ALA A 93 -10.90 6.49 -7.37
N LEU A 94 -9.87 7.29 -7.05
CA LEU A 94 -9.77 8.68 -7.53
C LEU A 94 -9.75 8.76 -9.06
N LEU A 95 -9.04 7.84 -9.69
CA LEU A 95 -8.92 7.80 -11.13
C LEU A 95 -10.23 7.36 -11.80
N GLU A 96 -10.93 6.37 -11.26
CA GLU A 96 -12.25 5.96 -11.74
C GLU A 96 -13.24 7.12 -11.61
N ALA A 97 -13.31 7.77 -10.46
CA ALA A 97 -14.18 8.93 -10.25
C ALA A 97 -13.86 10.09 -11.22
N ALA A 98 -12.56 10.36 -11.45
CA ALA A 98 -12.17 11.39 -12.40
C ALA A 98 -12.60 11.05 -13.84
N LEU A 99 -12.56 9.79 -14.24
CA LEU A 99 -12.94 9.35 -15.58
C LEU A 99 -14.44 9.32 -15.80
N ASP A 100 -15.24 9.06 -14.79
CA ASP A 100 -16.70 9.11 -14.86
C ASP A 100 -17.18 10.54 -15.23
N HIS A 101 -16.40 11.54 -14.86
CA HIS A 101 -16.63 12.95 -15.20
C HIS A 101 -15.85 13.44 -16.42
N TYR A 102 -15.17 12.53 -17.14
CA TYR A 102 -14.36 12.90 -18.29
C TYR A 102 -15.18 13.44 -19.44
N SER A 103 -14.88 14.66 -19.84
CA SER A 103 -15.36 15.28 -21.08
C SER A 103 -14.20 15.78 -21.92
N PRO A 104 -14.05 15.36 -23.18
CA PRO A 104 -12.93 15.81 -24.02
C PRO A 104 -12.80 17.33 -24.17
N ARG A 105 -13.93 18.04 -24.00
CA ARG A 105 -13.98 19.51 -24.17
C ARG A 105 -13.59 20.27 -22.89
N THR A 106 -13.85 19.69 -21.72
CA THR A 106 -13.68 20.33 -20.42
C THR A 106 -12.58 19.70 -19.57
N TRP A 107 -11.99 18.61 -20.04
CA TRP A 107 -10.96 17.89 -19.32
C TRP A 107 -9.69 18.71 -19.18
N ASN A 108 -9.42 19.16 -17.96
CA ASN A 108 -8.17 19.80 -17.59
C ASN A 108 -7.50 19.02 -16.46
N PRO A 109 -6.50 18.17 -16.75
CA PRO A 109 -5.87 17.33 -15.75
C PRO A 109 -5.15 18.15 -14.66
N VAL A 110 -4.66 19.34 -14.99
CA VAL A 110 -4.00 20.23 -14.02
C VAL A 110 -5.00 20.81 -13.05
N ALA A 111 -6.18 21.22 -13.53
CA ALA A 111 -7.25 21.71 -12.66
C ALA A 111 -7.73 20.58 -11.71
N ILE A 112 -8.00 19.39 -12.24
CA ILE A 112 -8.42 18.23 -11.44
C ILE A 112 -7.39 17.89 -10.36
N ALA A 113 -6.12 17.86 -10.71
CA ALA A 113 -5.05 17.59 -9.73
C ALA A 113 -5.00 18.66 -8.63
N ARG A 114 -5.19 19.94 -9.00
CA ARG A 114 -5.26 21.06 -8.04
C ARG A 114 -6.47 20.95 -7.13
N ASP A 115 -7.63 20.62 -7.70
CA ASP A 115 -8.85 20.45 -6.93
C ASP A 115 -8.70 19.31 -5.91
N ILE A 116 -8.17 18.15 -6.30
CA ILE A 116 -7.89 17.06 -5.38
C ILE A 116 -6.93 17.52 -4.27
N GLN A 117 -5.86 18.22 -4.61
CA GLN A 117 -4.90 18.73 -3.63
C GLN A 117 -5.52 19.74 -2.66
N SER A 118 -6.52 20.50 -3.07
CA SER A 118 -7.20 21.47 -2.19
C SER A 118 -7.96 20.83 -1.04
N TYR A 119 -8.32 19.56 -1.13
CA TYR A 119 -8.97 18.80 -0.05
C TYR A 119 -8.00 18.21 0.97
N LEU A 120 -6.69 18.11 0.65
CA LEU A 120 -5.72 17.49 1.55
C LEU A 120 -5.70 18.09 2.95
N PRO A 121 -5.70 19.44 3.15
CA PRO A 121 -5.69 20.01 4.50
C PRO A 121 -6.91 19.60 5.34
N ALA A 122 -8.08 19.46 4.71
CA ALA A 122 -9.28 19.02 5.41
C ALA A 122 -9.18 17.54 5.82
N VAL A 123 -8.62 16.70 4.95
CA VAL A 123 -8.38 15.27 5.26
C VAL A 123 -7.34 15.13 6.36
N GLU A 124 -6.25 15.89 6.31
CA GLU A 124 -5.19 15.90 7.33
C GLU A 124 -5.75 16.36 8.70
N GLY A 125 -6.60 17.39 8.71
CA GLY A 125 -7.29 17.83 9.92
C GLY A 125 -8.14 16.73 10.54
N LEU A 126 -8.98 16.08 9.74
CA LEU A 126 -9.81 14.95 10.20
C LEU A 126 -8.97 13.78 10.74
N LEU A 127 -7.88 13.43 10.07
CA LEU A 127 -6.98 12.36 10.53
C LEU A 127 -6.30 12.75 11.85
N THR A 128 -5.91 14.01 12.01
CA THR A 128 -5.33 14.52 13.26
C THR A 128 -6.34 14.43 14.40
N ASP A 129 -7.59 14.83 14.17
CA ASP A 129 -8.67 14.79 15.17
C ASP A 129 -9.02 13.34 15.58
N MET A 130 -8.86 12.38 14.66
CA MET A 130 -9.10 10.96 14.91
C MET A 130 -7.91 10.25 15.53
N SER A 131 -6.73 10.82 15.50
CA SER A 131 -5.51 10.21 16.02
C SER A 131 -5.50 10.18 17.55
N CYS A 132 -4.91 9.17 18.13
CA CYS A 132 -4.67 9.06 19.56
C CYS A 132 -3.26 8.53 19.83
N SER A 133 -2.71 8.91 20.98
CA SER A 133 -1.45 8.31 21.43
C SER A 133 -1.70 6.83 21.79
N PRO A 134 -0.87 5.91 21.32
CA PRO A 134 -1.07 4.50 21.61
C PRO A 134 -0.69 4.21 23.07
N ASP A 135 -1.55 3.51 23.78
CA ASP A 135 -1.20 2.77 24.98
C ASP A 135 -0.65 1.38 24.63
N GLU A 136 -0.15 0.66 25.62
CA GLU A 136 0.41 -0.68 25.42
C GLU A 136 -0.60 -1.66 24.80
N SER A 137 -1.86 -1.61 25.24
CA SER A 137 -2.94 -2.44 24.70
C SER A 137 -3.24 -2.15 23.22
N LEU A 138 -3.13 -0.90 22.80
CA LEU A 138 -3.29 -0.53 21.40
C LEU A 138 -2.08 -1.00 20.56
N LEU A 139 -0.87 -0.87 21.10
CA LEU A 139 0.34 -1.38 20.46
C LEU A 139 0.27 -2.89 20.24
N GLU A 140 -0.17 -3.65 21.26
CA GLU A 140 -0.36 -5.10 21.15
C GLU A 140 -1.36 -5.47 20.04
N ARG A 141 -2.50 -4.80 19.99
CA ARG A 141 -3.50 -5.06 18.93
C ARG A 141 -3.00 -4.74 17.54
N VAL A 142 -2.25 -3.65 17.39
CA VAL A 142 -1.64 -3.27 16.10
C VAL A 142 -0.59 -4.29 15.69
N ALA A 143 0.27 -4.72 16.61
CA ALA A 143 1.28 -5.73 16.36
C ALA A 143 0.68 -7.10 16.01
N GLU A 144 -0.40 -7.51 16.70
CA GLU A 144 -1.12 -8.74 16.40
C GLU A 144 -1.76 -8.70 15.00
N MET A 145 -2.33 -7.57 14.60
CA MET A 145 -2.83 -7.39 13.24
C MET A 145 -1.71 -7.45 12.20
N ALA A 146 -0.61 -6.75 12.44
CA ALA A 146 0.54 -6.70 11.52
C ALA A 146 1.24 -8.05 11.35
N SER A 147 1.26 -8.87 12.42
CA SER A 147 1.81 -10.23 12.40
C SER A 147 0.84 -11.31 11.91
N HIS A 148 -0.35 -10.91 11.39
CA HIS A 148 -1.41 -11.84 11.00
C HIS A 148 -1.89 -12.80 12.11
N GLY A 149 -1.88 -12.31 13.37
CA GLY A 149 -2.32 -13.06 14.54
C GLY A 149 -1.24 -13.92 15.19
N ASP A 150 0.02 -13.77 14.77
CA ASP A 150 1.15 -14.44 15.45
C ASP A 150 1.49 -13.71 16.74
N LYS A 151 1.03 -14.26 17.87
CA LYS A 151 1.20 -13.68 19.20
C LYS A 151 2.65 -13.64 19.64
N VAL A 152 3.44 -14.64 19.26
CA VAL A 152 4.85 -14.70 19.65
C VAL A 152 5.62 -13.58 18.98
N VAL A 153 5.39 -13.36 17.69
CA VAL A 153 6.00 -12.25 16.94
C VAL A 153 5.52 -10.90 17.48
N SER A 154 4.21 -10.73 17.70
CA SER A 154 3.65 -9.45 18.16
C SER A 154 4.17 -9.05 19.54
N GLU A 155 4.24 -9.97 20.51
CA GLU A 155 4.81 -9.72 21.84
C GLU A 155 6.27 -9.27 21.76
N HIS A 156 7.09 -9.91 20.93
CA HIS A 156 8.49 -9.51 20.77
C HIS A 156 8.63 -8.13 20.12
N VAL A 157 7.80 -7.83 19.13
CA VAL A 157 7.81 -6.51 18.47
C VAL A 157 7.36 -5.41 19.43
N VAL A 158 6.29 -5.60 20.19
CA VAL A 158 5.82 -4.64 21.19
C VAL A 158 6.89 -4.38 22.26
N ASN A 159 7.48 -5.45 22.80
CA ASN A 159 8.57 -5.33 23.76
C ASN A 159 9.77 -4.56 23.20
N ALA A 160 10.12 -4.80 21.93
CA ALA A 160 11.19 -4.07 21.27
C ALA A 160 10.87 -2.57 21.13
N VAL A 161 9.64 -2.25 20.67
CA VAL A 161 9.19 -0.86 20.49
C VAL A 161 9.16 -0.10 21.82
N ILE A 162 8.59 -0.71 22.87
CA ILE A 162 8.55 -0.09 24.20
C ILE A 162 9.99 0.15 24.73
N ARG A 163 10.86 -0.81 24.51
CA ARG A 163 12.25 -0.74 25.04
C ARG A 163 13.09 0.33 24.36
N VAL A 164 12.94 0.55 23.06
CA VAL A 164 13.70 1.58 22.34
C VAL A 164 13.07 2.96 22.43
N GLY A 165 11.77 3.05 22.75
CA GLY A 165 11.03 4.31 22.84
C GLY A 165 10.84 5.03 21.51
N GLU A 166 10.36 6.27 21.59
CA GLU A 166 9.96 7.05 20.40
C GLU A 166 11.10 7.37 19.43
N ASN A 167 12.32 7.47 19.91
CA ASN A 167 13.50 7.81 19.10
C ASN A 167 14.33 6.59 18.69
N GLY A 168 13.90 5.40 19.08
CA GLY A 168 14.63 4.18 18.78
C GLY A 168 14.25 3.57 17.43
N THR A 169 15.07 2.65 16.96
CA THR A 169 14.83 1.92 15.71
C THR A 169 14.76 0.43 15.97
N VAL A 170 13.69 -0.21 15.52
CA VAL A 170 13.54 -1.67 15.55
C VAL A 170 13.82 -2.22 14.16
N LEU A 171 14.75 -3.18 14.08
CA LEU A 171 15.09 -3.88 12.85
C LEU A 171 14.73 -5.35 12.97
N ILE A 172 13.94 -5.85 12.04
CA ILE A 172 13.57 -7.27 11.95
C ILE A 172 14.42 -7.92 10.85
N ARG A 173 15.09 -9.03 11.17
CA ARG A 173 15.92 -9.78 10.22
C ARG A 173 15.62 -11.26 10.32
N ALA A 174 15.85 -11.99 9.25
CA ALA A 174 15.91 -13.45 9.32
C ALA A 174 17.14 -13.84 10.15
N GLY A 175 16.93 -14.68 11.15
CA GLY A 175 18.00 -15.26 11.97
C GLY A 175 18.47 -16.61 11.42
N ASP A 176 19.65 -17.05 11.87
CA ASP A 176 20.23 -18.35 11.52
C ASP A 176 19.80 -19.47 12.48
N GLY A 177 19.15 -19.11 13.59
CA GLY A 177 18.72 -20.00 14.67
C GLY A 177 17.24 -20.38 14.61
N VAL A 178 16.79 -21.12 15.63
CA VAL A 178 15.38 -21.45 15.86
C VAL A 178 14.82 -20.52 16.92
N GLY A 179 13.68 -19.90 16.62
CA GLY A 179 13.00 -18.97 17.53
C GLY A 179 13.28 -17.49 17.21
N ILE A 180 12.89 -16.61 18.13
CA ILE A 180 13.07 -15.16 18.01
C ILE A 180 14.10 -14.73 19.05
N GLU A 181 15.11 -14.02 18.61
CA GLU A 181 16.13 -13.42 19.45
C GLU A 181 16.05 -11.90 19.38
N MET A 182 16.22 -11.22 20.49
CA MET A 182 16.22 -9.75 20.57
C MET A 182 17.61 -9.27 21.04
N ASP A 183 18.28 -8.51 20.19
CA ASP A 183 19.52 -7.80 20.52
C ASP A 183 19.21 -6.30 20.69
N HIS A 184 19.58 -5.73 21.84
CA HIS A 184 19.37 -4.32 22.15
C HIS A 184 20.72 -3.63 22.27
N ARG A 185 20.88 -2.52 21.58
CA ARG A 185 22.09 -1.69 21.61
C ARG A 185 21.69 -0.25 21.95
N GLU A 186 22.35 0.26 22.95
CA GLU A 186 22.28 1.69 23.27
C GLU A 186 23.18 2.45 22.29
N GLY A 187 22.67 3.52 21.71
CA GLY A 187 23.40 4.40 20.79
C GLY A 187 24.06 5.58 21.47
#